data_901e7e8e3ddc1f66c591a4419a86ede7
#
_entry.id   901e7e8e3ddc1f66c591a4419a86ede7
#
_cell.length_a   1.000
_cell.length_b   1.000
_cell.length_c   1.000
_cell.angle_alpha   90.00
_cell.angle_beta   90.00
_cell.angle_gamma   90.00
#
_symmetry.space_group_name_H-M   'P 1'
#
loop_
_entity.id
_entity.type
_entity.pdbx_description
1 polymer ?
#
loop_
_entity_poly.entity_id
_entity_poly.type
_entity_poly.pdbx_seq_one_letter_code
_entity_poly.pdbx_strand_id
1 'polypeptide(L)'
;MLSVLLETMHEDLNSVTKKPYIEQKDSNGRSDEVVAAEFWDALTQRDNSIFVKLFYGQLKSRLQCSLCGHVSITFDPFNVLSVPIPRQTTSSTITVRYYPLSFVQPVIQLTFALPSGDRTTCQEIKEKVR
;
A
#
# COMPACT_ATOMS: atom_id res chain seq x y z
N MET A 1 21.91 1.42 -1.43
CA MET A 1 23.02 0.68 -2.06
C MET A 1 22.58 -0.40 -3.03
N LEU A 2 21.70 -1.34 -2.63
CA LEU A 2 21.24 -2.42 -3.52
C LEU A 2 20.57 -1.92 -4.81
N SER A 3 19.70 -0.90 -4.71
CA SER A 3 19.01 -0.32 -5.86
C SER A 3 19.99 0.27 -6.90
N VAL A 4 21.01 0.98 -6.42
CA VAL A 4 22.04 1.56 -7.31
C VAL A 4 22.83 0.47 -8.01
N LEU A 5 23.20 -0.61 -7.29
CA LEU A 5 23.89 -1.74 -7.88
C LEU A 5 23.07 -2.42 -8.97
N LEU A 6 21.80 -2.69 -8.69
CA LEU A 6 20.87 -3.31 -9.66
C LEU A 6 20.65 -2.42 -10.88
N GLU A 7 20.56 -1.11 -10.69
CA GLU A 7 20.39 -0.14 -11.77
C GLU A 7 21.65 -0.06 -12.67
N THR A 8 22.84 -0.04 -12.06
CA THR A 8 24.10 -0.07 -12.83
C THR A 8 24.23 -1.36 -13.65
N MET A 9 23.95 -2.51 -13.04
CA MET A 9 23.96 -3.79 -13.75
C MET A 9 22.89 -3.88 -14.84
N HIS A 10 21.73 -3.27 -14.61
CA HIS A 10 20.65 -3.19 -15.60
C HIS A 10 21.11 -2.38 -16.83
N GLU A 11 21.71 -1.21 -16.63
CA GLU A 11 22.20 -0.37 -17.74
C GLU A 11 23.31 -1.08 -18.54
N ASP A 12 24.23 -1.76 -17.87
CA ASP A 12 25.30 -2.52 -18.55
C ASP A 12 24.77 -3.70 -19.40
N LEU A 13 23.68 -4.32 -18.96
CA LEU A 13 23.07 -5.47 -19.63
C LEU A 13 21.88 -5.08 -20.54
N ASN A 14 21.60 -3.79 -20.65
CA ASN A 14 20.49 -3.33 -21.48
C ASN A 14 20.86 -3.43 -22.95
N SER A 15 20.11 -4.23 -23.71
CA SER A 15 20.31 -4.40 -25.15
C SER A 15 19.90 -3.18 -25.98
N VAL A 16 19.17 -2.24 -25.37
CA VAL A 16 18.69 -1.02 -26.03
C VAL A 16 19.64 0.13 -25.76
N THR A 17 20.45 0.48 -26.74
CA THR A 17 21.40 1.61 -26.65
C THR A 17 20.77 2.96 -26.91
N LYS A 18 19.74 3.02 -27.76
CA LYS A 18 18.98 4.25 -28.05
C LYS A 18 17.56 4.11 -27.52
N LYS A 19 17.28 4.78 -26.42
CA LYS A 19 15.94 4.76 -25.78
C LYS A 19 14.96 5.60 -26.62
N PRO A 20 13.95 5.00 -27.28
CA PRO A 20 12.96 5.76 -28.05
C PRO A 20 12.03 6.53 -27.10
N TYR A 21 11.57 7.69 -27.56
CA TYR A 21 10.45 8.36 -26.91
C TYR A 21 9.14 7.70 -27.36
N ILE A 22 8.39 7.16 -26.41
CA ILE A 22 7.10 6.52 -26.66
C ILE A 22 6.04 7.30 -25.89
N GLU A 23 5.11 7.89 -26.64
CA GLU A 23 3.99 8.59 -26.05
C GLU A 23 2.97 7.56 -25.50
N GLN A 24 2.68 7.68 -24.22
CA GLN A 24 1.68 6.83 -23.57
C GLN A 24 0.28 7.38 -23.81
N LYS A 25 -0.58 6.55 -24.37
CA LYS A 25 -1.97 6.90 -24.64
C LYS A 25 -2.81 6.74 -23.37
N ASP A 26 -3.75 7.64 -23.17
CA ASP A 26 -4.73 7.54 -22.08
C ASP A 26 -5.53 6.21 -22.22
N SER A 27 -5.94 5.66 -21.09
CA SER A 27 -6.69 4.40 -21.03
C SER A 27 -8.05 4.45 -21.74
N ASN A 28 -8.71 5.63 -21.75
CA ASN A 28 -9.98 5.87 -22.42
C ASN A 28 -11.04 4.76 -22.23
N GLY A 29 -11.09 4.16 -21.04
CA GLY A 29 -12.04 3.07 -20.73
C GLY A 29 -11.70 1.71 -21.34
N ARG A 30 -10.52 1.53 -21.95
CA ARG A 30 -10.05 0.23 -22.43
C ARG A 30 -9.79 -0.73 -21.27
N SER A 31 -9.78 -2.04 -21.55
CA SER A 31 -9.52 -3.03 -20.51
C SER A 31 -8.11 -2.87 -19.94
N ASP A 32 -7.98 -3.10 -18.64
CA ASP A 32 -6.70 -3.00 -17.93
C ASP A 32 -5.60 -3.86 -18.52
N GLU A 33 -5.95 -5.06 -18.98
CA GLU A 33 -5.00 -6.01 -19.60
C GLU A 33 -4.37 -5.46 -20.86
N VAL A 34 -5.17 -4.83 -21.72
CA VAL A 34 -4.66 -4.22 -22.97
C VAL A 34 -3.77 -3.03 -22.67
N VAL A 35 -4.21 -2.16 -21.75
CA VAL A 35 -3.44 -0.98 -21.37
C VAL A 35 -2.13 -1.40 -20.68
N ALA A 36 -2.17 -2.37 -19.76
CA ALA A 36 -0.98 -2.88 -19.10
C ALA A 36 0.03 -3.49 -20.09
N ALA A 37 -0.45 -4.24 -21.09
CA ALA A 37 0.42 -4.80 -22.13
C ALA A 37 1.09 -3.71 -22.97
N GLU A 38 0.35 -2.66 -23.36
CA GLU A 38 0.93 -1.53 -24.10
C GLU A 38 2.04 -0.82 -23.29
N PHE A 39 1.81 -0.61 -21.98
CA PHE A 39 2.81 0.00 -21.10
C PHE A 39 4.03 -0.91 -20.92
N TRP A 40 3.81 -2.22 -20.84
CA TRP A 40 4.90 -3.21 -20.75
C TRP A 40 5.73 -3.26 -22.03
N ASP A 41 5.08 -3.23 -23.18
CA ASP A 41 5.76 -3.20 -24.47
C ASP A 41 6.59 -1.90 -24.64
N ALA A 42 6.04 -0.77 -24.22
CA ALA A 42 6.74 0.51 -24.19
C ALA A 42 7.98 0.47 -23.29
N LEU A 43 7.86 -0.18 -22.10
CA LEU A 43 9.00 -0.39 -21.21
C LEU A 43 10.09 -1.25 -21.88
N THR A 44 9.71 -2.38 -22.45
CA THR A 44 10.67 -3.33 -23.06
C THR A 44 11.36 -2.78 -24.31
N GLN A 45 10.72 -1.83 -25.00
CA GLN A 45 11.35 -1.11 -26.11
C GLN A 45 12.42 -0.11 -25.65
N ARG A 46 12.34 0.37 -24.40
CA ARG A 46 13.32 1.29 -23.79
C ARG A 46 14.38 0.56 -23.01
N ASP A 47 13.98 -0.48 -22.29
CA ASP A 47 14.77 -1.15 -21.29
C ASP A 47 14.58 -2.67 -21.41
N ASN A 48 15.42 -3.31 -22.19
CA ASN A 48 15.36 -4.75 -22.42
C ASN A 48 16.62 -5.44 -21.86
N SER A 49 16.55 -5.82 -20.61
CA SER A 49 17.59 -6.59 -19.93
C SER A 49 17.01 -7.81 -19.22
N ILE A 50 17.89 -8.69 -18.76
CA ILE A 50 17.50 -9.81 -17.90
C ILE A 50 16.85 -9.32 -16.59
N PHE A 51 17.28 -8.14 -16.08
CA PHE A 51 16.74 -7.55 -14.87
C PHE A 51 15.27 -7.11 -15.03
N VAL A 52 14.91 -6.53 -16.18
CA VAL A 52 13.51 -6.18 -16.46
C VAL A 52 12.64 -7.42 -16.42
N LYS A 53 13.10 -8.54 -17.00
CA LYS A 53 12.33 -9.78 -17.06
C LYS A 53 12.16 -10.48 -15.70
N LEU A 54 13.13 -10.32 -14.79
CA LEU A 54 13.14 -11.04 -13.52
C LEU A 54 12.65 -10.21 -12.33
N PHE A 55 12.88 -8.91 -12.32
CA PHE A 55 12.68 -8.05 -11.14
C PHE A 55 11.65 -6.95 -11.32
N TYR A 56 11.27 -6.63 -12.57
CA TYR A 56 10.30 -5.58 -12.80
C TYR A 56 8.86 -6.12 -12.73
N GLY A 57 8.00 -5.31 -12.18
CA GLY A 57 6.56 -5.48 -12.20
C GLY A 57 5.87 -4.18 -12.57
N GLN A 58 4.54 -4.18 -12.60
CA GLN A 58 3.73 -3.00 -12.87
C GLN A 58 2.79 -2.71 -11.73
N LEU A 59 2.69 -1.44 -11.35
CA LEU A 59 1.68 -0.93 -10.42
C LEU A 59 0.61 -0.18 -11.20
N LYS A 60 -0.67 -0.53 -10.98
CA LYS A 60 -1.79 0.20 -11.54
C LYS A 60 -2.06 1.45 -10.69
N SER A 61 -1.97 2.62 -11.31
CA SER A 61 -2.39 3.89 -10.73
C SER A 61 -3.72 4.32 -11.35
N ARG A 62 -4.73 4.59 -10.51
CA ARG A 62 -6.05 5.05 -10.94
C ARG A 62 -6.34 6.40 -10.31
N LEU A 63 -6.44 7.42 -11.13
CA LEU A 63 -6.78 8.78 -10.73
C LEU A 63 -8.20 9.11 -11.22
N GLN A 64 -9.04 9.62 -10.34
CA GLN A 64 -10.37 10.09 -10.68
C GLN A 64 -10.52 11.57 -10.32
N CYS A 65 -10.86 12.37 -11.32
CA CYS A 65 -11.13 13.80 -11.10
C CYS A 65 -12.41 13.97 -10.28
N SER A 66 -12.34 14.73 -9.19
CA SER A 66 -13.50 14.99 -8.33
C SER A 66 -14.52 15.96 -8.96
N LEU A 67 -14.10 16.75 -9.95
CA LEU A 67 -14.97 17.73 -10.59
C LEU A 67 -15.72 17.18 -11.81
N CYS A 68 -15.00 16.48 -12.70
CA CYS A 68 -15.58 15.97 -13.96
C CYS A 68 -15.77 14.46 -14.00
N GLY A 69 -15.31 13.72 -12.97
CA GLY A 69 -15.42 12.27 -12.92
C GLY A 69 -14.49 11.53 -13.89
N HIS A 70 -13.66 12.24 -14.67
CA HIS A 70 -12.71 11.62 -15.59
C HIS A 70 -11.77 10.67 -14.85
N VAL A 71 -11.55 9.48 -15.40
CA VAL A 71 -10.70 8.44 -14.83
C VAL A 71 -9.50 8.24 -15.75
N SER A 72 -8.31 8.48 -15.22
CA SER A 72 -7.05 8.15 -15.89
C SER A 72 -6.43 6.93 -15.21
N ILE A 73 -5.97 5.97 -16.00
CA ILE A 73 -5.33 4.74 -15.54
C ILE A 73 -3.96 4.66 -16.20
N THR A 74 -2.92 4.52 -15.37
CA THR A 74 -1.54 4.30 -15.81
C THR A 74 -0.98 3.04 -15.18
N PHE A 75 0.02 2.45 -15.82
CA PHE A 75 0.74 1.29 -15.30
C PHE A 75 2.22 1.64 -15.18
N ASP A 76 2.65 1.91 -13.94
CA ASP A 76 4.01 2.35 -13.67
C ASP A 76 4.92 1.16 -13.36
N PRO A 77 6.06 1.00 -14.04
CA PRO A 77 6.99 -0.07 -13.77
C PRO A 77 7.70 0.16 -12.43
N PHE A 78 7.95 -0.90 -11.69
CA PHE A 78 8.74 -0.88 -10.45
C PHE A 78 9.69 -2.07 -10.39
N ASN A 79 10.84 -1.89 -9.79
CA ASN A 79 11.82 -2.95 -9.49
C ASN A 79 12.03 -3.15 -7.99
N VAL A 80 11.65 -2.17 -7.16
CA VAL A 80 11.73 -2.22 -5.70
C VAL A 80 10.41 -1.74 -5.13
N LEU A 81 9.82 -2.54 -4.25
CA LEU A 81 8.61 -2.18 -3.54
C LEU A 81 8.93 -2.04 -2.05
N SER A 82 8.67 -0.86 -1.50
CA SER A 82 8.79 -0.62 -0.06
C SER A 82 7.54 -1.15 0.65
N VAL A 83 7.72 -2.20 1.44
CA VAL A 83 6.62 -2.77 2.23
C VAL A 83 6.84 -2.41 3.70
N PRO A 84 5.88 -1.74 4.35
CA PRO A 84 5.99 -1.45 5.77
C PRO A 84 5.93 -2.75 6.58
N ILE A 85 6.88 -2.93 7.48
CA ILE A 85 6.83 -4.03 8.44
C ILE A 85 5.71 -3.71 9.43
N PRO A 86 4.67 -4.55 9.55
CA PRO A 86 3.61 -4.32 10.49
C PRO A 86 4.22 -4.32 11.91
N ARG A 87 4.08 -3.20 12.61
CA ARG A 87 4.39 -3.18 14.03
C ARG A 87 3.36 -4.06 14.72
N GLN A 88 3.83 -5.03 15.47
CA GLN A 88 2.95 -5.77 16.36
C GLN A 88 2.38 -4.77 17.37
N THR A 89 1.14 -4.37 17.15
CA THR A 89 0.39 -3.63 18.15
C THR A 89 0.07 -4.63 19.25
N THR A 90 0.90 -4.66 20.29
CA THR A 90 0.53 -5.34 21.53
C THR A 90 -0.70 -4.63 22.07
N SER A 91 -1.88 -5.18 21.82
CA SER A 91 -3.12 -4.67 22.41
C SER A 91 -3.03 -4.91 23.92
N SER A 92 -2.96 -3.83 24.67
CA SER A 92 -3.09 -3.90 26.13
C SER A 92 -4.55 -4.16 26.46
N THR A 93 -4.81 -5.17 27.25
CA THR A 93 -6.19 -5.49 27.70
C THR A 93 -6.40 -4.95 29.11
N ILE A 94 -7.40 -4.10 29.29
CA ILE A 94 -7.81 -3.63 30.62
C ILE A 94 -9.10 -4.32 31.05
N THR A 95 -9.08 -4.89 32.23
CA THR A 95 -10.26 -5.50 32.85
C THR A 95 -10.77 -4.57 33.95
N VAL A 96 -11.98 -4.09 33.79
CA VAL A 96 -12.67 -3.25 34.79
C VAL A 96 -13.74 -4.07 35.46
N ARG A 97 -13.78 -4.07 36.79
CA ARG A 97 -14.84 -4.69 37.58
C ARG A 97 -15.74 -3.60 38.13
N TYR A 98 -16.99 -3.65 37.72
CA TYR A 98 -18.03 -2.75 38.24
C TYR A 98 -18.77 -3.43 39.38
N TYR A 99 -18.79 -2.78 40.56
CA TYR A 99 -19.51 -3.20 41.75
C TYR A 99 -20.73 -2.30 41.91
N PRO A 100 -21.96 -2.80 41.63
CA PRO A 100 -23.14 -1.99 41.85
C PRO A 100 -23.33 -1.72 43.35
N LEU A 101 -23.87 -0.53 43.66
CA LEU A 101 -24.17 -0.12 45.04
C LEU A 101 -25.25 -1.00 45.71
N SER A 102 -26.07 -1.66 44.92
CA SER A 102 -27.08 -2.59 45.45
C SER A 102 -26.52 -4.00 45.45
N PHE A 103 -26.52 -4.67 46.58
CA PHE A 103 -26.06 -6.05 46.76
C PHE A 103 -26.88 -7.11 46.00
N VAL A 104 -27.94 -6.68 45.31
CA VAL A 104 -28.84 -7.56 44.54
C VAL A 104 -28.33 -7.83 43.13
N GLN A 105 -27.46 -6.96 42.60
CA GLN A 105 -26.93 -7.11 41.26
C GLN A 105 -25.55 -7.79 41.27
N PRO A 106 -25.27 -8.70 40.33
CA PRO A 106 -23.96 -9.34 40.23
C PRO A 106 -22.86 -8.35 39.80
N VAL A 107 -21.63 -8.64 40.21
CA VAL A 107 -20.46 -7.89 39.77
C VAL A 107 -20.30 -8.09 38.28
N ILE A 108 -20.19 -7.00 37.53
CA ILE A 108 -19.97 -7.03 36.07
C ILE A 108 -18.50 -6.85 35.78
N GLN A 109 -17.92 -7.79 35.05
CA GLN A 109 -16.55 -7.70 34.56
C GLN A 109 -16.54 -7.36 33.07
N LEU A 110 -15.93 -6.23 32.71
CA LEU A 110 -15.83 -5.74 31.35
C LEU A 110 -14.34 -5.78 30.94
N THR A 111 -14.05 -6.36 29.79
CA THR A 111 -12.68 -6.46 29.26
C THR A 111 -12.59 -5.68 27.97
N PHE A 112 -11.72 -4.67 27.92
CA PHE A 112 -11.51 -3.82 26.76
C PHE A 112 -10.11 -4.03 26.19
N ALA A 113 -10.00 -4.21 24.88
CA ALA A 113 -8.74 -4.14 24.18
C ALA A 113 -8.43 -2.65 23.87
N LEU A 114 -7.26 -2.19 24.30
CA LEU A 114 -6.77 -0.85 24.01
C LEU A 114 -5.78 -0.91 22.86
N PRO A 115 -5.87 -0.01 21.86
CA PRO A 115 -4.87 0.11 20.83
C PRO A 115 -3.52 0.48 21.46
N SER A 116 -2.48 -0.24 21.08
CA SER A 116 -1.12 -0.01 21.56
C SER A 116 -0.61 1.35 21.07
N GLY A 117 -0.18 2.19 22.01
CA GLY A 117 0.49 3.45 21.70
C GLY A 117 -0.22 4.71 22.19
N ASP A 118 -1.49 4.65 22.55
CA ASP A 118 -2.19 5.78 23.14
C ASP A 118 -2.15 5.70 24.67
N ARG A 119 -1.86 6.85 25.29
CA ARG A 119 -2.09 7.05 26.72
C ARG A 119 -3.60 7.16 26.93
N THR A 120 -4.27 6.03 26.96
CA THR A 120 -5.71 6.00 27.24
C THR A 120 -5.95 6.61 28.62
N THR A 121 -6.67 7.71 28.65
CA THR A 121 -7.01 8.40 29.89
C THR A 121 -8.14 7.69 30.62
N CYS A 122 -8.19 7.82 31.95
CA CYS A 122 -9.31 7.29 32.74
C CYS A 122 -10.67 7.84 32.27
N GLN A 123 -10.67 8.97 31.60
CA GLN A 123 -11.90 9.61 31.08
C GLN A 123 -12.45 8.85 29.87
N GLU A 124 -11.60 8.42 28.95
CA GLU A 124 -11.98 7.59 27.79
C GLU A 124 -12.49 6.20 28.21
N ILE A 125 -11.90 5.64 29.28
CA ILE A 125 -12.40 4.37 29.83
C ILE A 125 -13.79 4.55 30.43
N LYS A 126 -14.04 5.67 31.12
CA LYS A 126 -15.37 5.97 31.68
C LYS A 126 -16.43 6.15 30.61
N GLU A 127 -16.12 6.76 29.48
CA GLU A 127 -17.06 6.94 28.36
C GLU A 127 -17.44 5.61 27.70
N LYS A 128 -16.50 4.66 27.61
CA LYS A 128 -16.79 3.32 27.06
C LYS A 128 -17.58 2.40 27.99
N VAL A 129 -17.61 2.72 29.30
CA VAL A 129 -18.35 1.94 30.33
C VAL A 129 -19.75 2.50 30.53
N ARG A 130 -20.07 3.68 30.04
CA ARG A 130 -21.36 4.37 30.21
C ARG A 130 -22.35 3.95 29.12
#